data_c905263a97a44480bb02e1e24f953871
#
_entry.id   c905263a97a44480bb02e1e24f953871
#
_cell.length_a   1.000
_cell.length_b   1.000
_cell.length_c   1.000
_cell.angle_alpha   90.00
_cell.angle_beta   90.00
_cell.angle_gamma   90.00
#
_symmetry.space_group_name_H-M   'P 1'
#
loop_
_entity.id
_entity.type
_entity.pdbx_description
1 polymer ?
#
loop_
_entity_poly.entity_id
_entity_poly.type
_entity_poly.pdbx_seq_one_letter_code
_entity_poly.pdbx_strand_id
1 'polypeptide(L)'
;MVKFCVFYYGKPEDPVAFDKYYWDHHLPIVARWPKIKRIAISKGQPDDDLYQIAELYFDNRMEMEAALSSPERALAAEDAKKMPRFNGEIQRRKFDVTDYVKG
;
A
#
# COMPACT_ATOMS: atom_id res chain seq x y z
N MET A 1 0.58 -17.66 0.74
CA MET A 1 0.26 -16.25 1.04
C MET A 1 0.39 -15.42 -0.23
N VAL A 2 -0.41 -14.40 -0.34
CA VAL A 2 -0.38 -13.46 -1.47
C VAL A 2 -0.28 -12.05 -0.93
N LYS A 3 0.17 -11.10 -1.78
CA LYS A 3 0.19 -9.69 -1.40
C LYS A 3 -0.22 -8.79 -2.56
N PHE A 4 -0.85 -7.69 -2.19
CA PHE A 4 -1.17 -6.59 -3.09
C PHE A 4 -0.22 -5.45 -2.75
N CYS A 5 0.52 -4.98 -3.74
CA CYS A 5 1.54 -3.96 -3.52
C CYS A 5 1.23 -2.68 -4.28
N VAL A 6 1.48 -1.55 -3.65
CA VAL A 6 1.34 -0.23 -4.25
C VAL A 6 2.72 0.41 -4.28
N PHE A 7 3.21 0.71 -5.49
CA PHE A 7 4.54 1.28 -5.72
C PHE A 7 4.39 2.77 -6.02
N TYR A 8 5.07 3.61 -5.26
CA TYR A 8 5.04 5.06 -5.43
C TYR A 8 6.34 5.52 -6.06
N TYR A 9 6.36 5.62 -7.40
CA TYR A 9 7.53 6.10 -8.15
C TYR A 9 7.48 7.61 -8.27
N GLY A 10 8.50 8.29 -7.81
CA GLY A 10 8.58 9.74 -7.82
C GLY A 10 8.74 10.31 -6.42
N LYS A 11 8.15 11.47 -6.17
CA LYS A 11 8.25 12.12 -4.85
C LYS A 11 6.99 12.92 -4.54
N PRO A 12 6.61 12.98 -3.25
CA PRO A 12 5.58 13.93 -2.82
C PRO A 12 6.07 15.36 -3.04
N GLU A 13 5.15 16.26 -3.34
CA GLU A 13 5.46 17.69 -3.39
C GLU A 13 5.95 18.18 -2.03
N ASP A 14 5.30 17.72 -0.96
CA ASP A 14 5.70 17.99 0.42
C ASP A 14 5.78 16.64 1.16
N PRO A 15 6.99 16.05 1.29
CA PRO A 15 7.13 14.74 1.90
C PRO A 15 6.66 14.67 3.35
N VAL A 16 6.89 15.73 4.13
CA VAL A 16 6.47 15.76 5.54
C VAL A 16 4.95 15.68 5.64
N ALA A 17 4.25 16.51 4.87
CA ALA A 17 2.79 16.54 4.87
C ALA A 17 2.22 15.23 4.31
N PHE A 18 2.82 14.70 3.24
CA PHE A 18 2.39 13.44 2.64
C PHE A 18 2.51 12.30 3.64
N ASP A 19 3.65 12.14 4.28
CA ASP A 19 3.89 11.04 5.21
C ASP A 19 2.96 11.13 6.41
N LYS A 20 2.77 12.34 6.95
CA LYS A 20 1.87 12.53 8.09
C LYS A 20 0.45 12.12 7.75
N TYR A 21 -0.07 12.56 6.61
CA TYR A 21 -1.42 12.19 6.17
C TYR A 21 -1.52 10.68 5.92
N TYR A 22 -0.51 10.11 5.26
CA TYR A 22 -0.49 8.70 4.92
C TYR A 22 -0.60 7.82 6.17
N TRP A 23 0.22 8.09 7.18
CA TRP A 23 0.25 7.32 8.42
C TRP A 23 -0.94 7.60 9.34
N ASP A 24 -1.36 8.86 9.45
CA ASP A 24 -2.40 9.26 10.39
C ASP A 24 -3.82 9.01 9.87
N HIS A 25 -4.02 9.08 8.55
CA HIS A 25 -5.35 9.02 7.95
C HIS A 25 -5.53 7.87 6.97
N HIS A 26 -4.62 7.69 6.04
CA HIS A 26 -4.82 6.73 4.96
C HIS A 26 -4.64 5.29 5.42
N LEU A 27 -3.53 4.96 6.07
CA LEU A 27 -3.26 3.60 6.54
C LEU A 27 -4.33 3.07 7.49
N PRO A 28 -4.87 3.85 8.45
CA PRO A 28 -5.97 3.36 9.28
C PRO A 28 -7.19 2.93 8.48
N ILE A 29 -7.46 3.58 7.36
CA ILE A 29 -8.58 3.20 6.47
C ILE A 29 -8.25 1.89 5.75
N VAL A 30 -7.02 1.79 5.20
CA VAL A 30 -6.56 0.57 4.54
C VAL A 30 -6.56 -0.62 5.50
N ALA A 31 -6.21 -0.40 6.76
CA ALA A 31 -6.18 -1.46 7.77
C ALA A 31 -7.56 -2.08 8.04
N ARG A 32 -8.64 -1.43 7.60
CA ARG A 32 -10.00 -1.96 7.75
C ARG A 32 -10.40 -2.92 6.62
N TRP A 33 -9.56 -3.09 5.61
CA TRP A 33 -9.87 -4.02 4.52
C TRP A 33 -10.12 -5.42 5.08
N PRO A 34 -11.18 -6.13 4.63
CA PRO A 34 -11.49 -7.45 5.17
C PRO A 34 -10.33 -8.43 4.90
N LYS A 35 -10.07 -9.29 5.89
CA LYS A 35 -9.09 -10.38 5.79
C LYS A 35 -7.62 -9.93 5.63
N ILE A 36 -7.33 -8.65 5.74
CA ILE A 36 -5.93 -8.20 5.69
C ILE A 36 -5.17 -8.74 6.91
N LYS A 37 -3.99 -9.32 6.68
CA LYS A 37 -3.22 -9.96 7.75
C LYS A 37 -2.03 -9.13 8.19
N ARG A 38 -1.45 -8.36 7.27
CA ARG A 38 -0.25 -7.59 7.56
C ARG A 38 -0.13 -6.45 6.56
N ILE A 39 0.36 -5.33 7.03
CA ILE A 39 0.73 -4.18 6.19
C ILE A 39 2.19 -3.88 6.46
N ALA A 40 3.00 -3.80 5.42
CA ALA A 40 4.40 -3.39 5.51
C ALA A 40 4.64 -2.21 4.60
N ILE A 41 5.27 -1.17 5.12
CA ILE A 41 5.64 0.01 4.34
C ILE A 41 7.15 0.06 4.27
N SER A 42 7.68 0.03 3.04
CA SER A 42 9.12 0.17 2.80
C SER A 42 9.38 1.51 2.16
N LYS A 43 10.27 2.29 2.74
CA LYS A 43 10.66 3.59 2.21
C LYS A 43 11.88 3.42 1.33
N GLY A 44 11.84 4.02 0.15
CA GLY A 44 13.01 4.03 -0.75
C GLY A 44 14.16 4.81 -0.12
N GLN A 45 15.40 4.42 -0.46
CA GLN A 45 16.58 5.17 -0.05
C GLN A 45 16.60 6.52 -0.80
N PRO A 46 17.29 7.54 -0.26
CA PRO A 46 17.23 8.90 -0.84
C PRO A 46 17.62 8.99 -2.31
N ASP A 47 18.46 8.09 -2.82
CA ASP A 47 18.92 8.07 -4.19
C ASP A 47 18.08 7.17 -5.11
N ASP A 48 17.04 6.53 -4.57
CA ASP A 48 16.14 5.67 -5.35
C ASP A 48 14.99 6.52 -5.92
N ASP A 49 14.48 6.12 -7.09
CA ASP A 49 13.31 6.77 -7.70
C ASP A 49 11.98 6.27 -7.12
N LEU A 50 12.04 5.23 -6.29
CA LEU A 50 10.88 4.64 -5.62
C LEU A 50 10.75 5.25 -4.23
N TYR A 51 9.72 6.06 -4.03
CA TYR A 51 9.51 6.73 -2.75
C TYR A 51 9.12 5.76 -1.64
N GLN A 52 8.17 4.87 -1.94
CA GLN A 52 7.74 3.85 -1.00
C GLN A 52 6.99 2.71 -1.68
N ILE A 53 6.93 1.59 -0.99
CA ILE A 53 6.09 0.44 -1.36
C ILE A 53 5.18 0.15 -0.18
N ALA A 54 3.88 0.02 -0.45
CA ALA A 54 2.93 -0.51 0.52
C ALA A 54 2.65 -1.97 0.16
N GLU A 55 2.83 -2.87 1.11
CA GLU A 55 2.60 -4.30 0.90
C GLU A 55 1.49 -4.77 1.82
N LEU A 56 0.41 -5.28 1.23
CA LEU A 56 -0.79 -5.70 1.93
C LEU A 56 -0.92 -7.21 1.77
N TYR A 57 -0.82 -7.95 2.88
CA TYR A 57 -0.75 -9.41 2.87
C TYR A 57 -2.09 -10.06 3.19
N PHE A 58 -2.39 -11.13 2.47
CA PHE A 58 -3.60 -11.95 2.64
C PHE A 58 -3.21 -13.43 2.63
N ASP A 59 -4.02 -14.28 3.25
CA ASP A 59 -3.74 -15.71 3.31
C ASP A 59 -3.78 -16.37 1.92
N ASN A 60 -4.72 -15.92 1.06
CA ASN A 60 -4.88 -16.51 -0.26
C ASN A 60 -5.50 -15.49 -1.22
N ARG A 61 -5.51 -15.85 -2.50
CA ARG A 61 -6.00 -14.98 -3.55
C ARG A 61 -7.49 -14.64 -3.41
N MET A 62 -8.30 -15.59 -2.98
CA MET A 62 -9.74 -15.36 -2.82
C MET A 62 -9.99 -14.24 -1.82
N GLU A 63 -9.31 -14.27 -0.68
CA GLU A 63 -9.45 -13.24 0.35
C GLU A 63 -8.91 -11.88 -0.13
N MET A 64 -7.80 -11.89 -0.86
CA MET A 64 -7.25 -10.67 -1.45
C MET A 64 -8.24 -10.04 -2.44
N GLU A 65 -8.79 -10.83 -3.36
CA GLU A 65 -9.73 -10.32 -4.35
C GLU A 65 -11.03 -9.82 -3.68
N ALA A 66 -11.48 -10.50 -2.63
CA ALA A 66 -12.64 -10.03 -1.87
C ALA A 66 -12.38 -8.67 -1.22
N ALA A 67 -11.18 -8.48 -0.65
CA ALA A 67 -10.77 -7.19 -0.08
C ALA A 67 -10.71 -6.09 -1.14
N LEU A 68 -10.15 -6.40 -2.30
CA LEU A 68 -10.04 -5.43 -3.40
C LEU A 68 -11.40 -5.00 -3.96
N SER A 69 -12.43 -5.83 -3.78
CA SER A 69 -13.80 -5.52 -4.22
C SER A 69 -14.68 -4.98 -3.10
N SER A 70 -14.12 -4.78 -1.91
CA SER A 70 -14.90 -4.42 -0.73
C SER A 70 -15.24 -2.93 -0.67
N PRO A 71 -16.31 -2.56 0.08
CA PRO A 71 -16.60 -1.16 0.37
C PRO A 71 -15.46 -0.47 1.11
N GLU A 72 -14.73 -1.20 1.96
CA GLU A 72 -13.60 -0.67 2.70
C GLU A 72 -12.48 -0.22 1.77
N ARG A 73 -12.22 -0.98 0.70
CA ARG A 73 -11.26 -0.57 -0.32
C ARG A 73 -11.74 0.68 -1.05
N ALA A 74 -13.03 0.79 -1.32
CA ALA A 74 -13.59 1.98 -1.96
C ALA A 74 -13.40 3.23 -1.11
N LEU A 75 -13.52 3.11 0.22
CA LEU A 75 -13.25 4.22 1.13
C LEU A 75 -11.78 4.65 1.08
N ALA A 76 -10.86 3.69 1.00
CA ALA A 76 -9.44 4.00 0.86
C ALA A 76 -9.15 4.72 -0.46
N ALA A 77 -9.80 4.31 -1.55
CA ALA A 77 -9.64 4.98 -2.84
C ALA A 77 -10.16 6.43 -2.80
N GLU A 78 -11.26 6.67 -2.12
CA GLU A 78 -11.77 8.04 -1.92
C GLU A 78 -10.80 8.87 -1.08
N ASP A 79 -10.25 8.30 -0.01
CA ASP A 79 -9.29 8.99 0.83
C ASP A 79 -8.01 9.33 0.07
N ALA A 80 -7.58 8.46 -0.84
CA ALA A 80 -6.39 8.71 -1.64
C ALA A 80 -6.48 10.00 -2.45
N LYS A 81 -7.68 10.41 -2.84
CA LYS A 81 -7.90 11.67 -3.57
C LYS A 81 -7.69 12.91 -2.70
N LYS A 82 -7.72 12.74 -1.38
CA LYS A 82 -7.54 13.82 -0.41
C LYS A 82 -6.10 13.93 0.08
N MET A 83 -5.24 13.01 -0.32
CA MET A 83 -3.83 13.02 0.11
C MET A 83 -3.09 14.20 -0.51
N PRO A 84 -2.06 14.73 0.19
CA PRO A 84 -1.18 15.72 -0.39
C PRO A 84 -0.59 15.23 -1.71
N ARG A 85 -0.30 16.14 -2.62
CA ARG A 85 0.09 15.83 -3.99
C ARG A 85 1.36 14.96 -4.05
N PHE A 86 1.28 13.91 -4.84
CA PHE A 86 2.42 13.05 -5.18
C PHE A 86 2.77 13.27 -6.65
N ASN A 87 4.02 13.64 -6.92
CA ASN A 87 4.52 13.88 -8.27
C ASN A 87 5.22 12.61 -8.77
N GLY A 88 4.50 11.84 -9.58
CA GLY A 88 5.03 10.60 -10.11
C GLY A 88 3.95 9.62 -10.51
N GLU A 89 4.33 8.35 -10.59
CA GLU A 89 3.46 7.28 -11.01
C GLU A 89 3.21 6.32 -9.87
N ILE A 90 1.94 5.92 -9.68
CA ILE A 90 1.58 4.91 -8.69
C ILE A 90 1.17 3.66 -9.44
N GLN A 91 1.85 2.55 -9.16
CA GLN A 91 1.58 1.25 -9.79
C GLN A 91 1.08 0.26 -8.75
N ARG A 92 0.18 -0.62 -9.17
CA ARG A 92 -0.39 -1.65 -8.32
C ARG A 92 -0.10 -3.01 -8.92
N ARG A 93 0.35 -3.96 -8.10
CA ARG A 93 0.72 -5.30 -8.53
C ARG A 93 0.31 -6.34 -7.51
N LYS A 94 0.07 -7.55 -7.96
CA LYS A 94 -0.30 -8.69 -7.12
C LYS A 94 0.80 -9.74 -7.21
N PHE A 95 1.13 -10.37 -6.08
CA PHE A 95 2.21 -11.35 -6.02
C PHE A 95 1.80 -12.57 -5.21
N ASP A 96 2.27 -13.74 -5.65
CA ASP A 96 2.34 -14.91 -4.78
C ASP A 96 3.61 -14.81 -3.96
N VAL A 97 3.52 -15.17 -2.68
CA VAL A 97 4.67 -15.10 -1.76
C VAL A 97 5.03 -16.50 -1.33
N THR A 98 6.29 -16.85 -1.53
CA THR A 98 6.85 -18.12 -1.06
C THR A 98 8.11 -17.82 -0.29
N ASP A 99 8.15 -18.27 0.98
CA ASP A 99 9.32 -18.05 1.81
C ASP A 99 10.35 -19.17 1.56
N TYR A 100 11.60 -18.77 1.43
CA TYR A 100 12.69 -19.73 1.42
C TYR A 100 13.20 -19.87 2.86
N VAL A 101 13.05 -21.06 3.40
CA VAL A 101 13.47 -21.33 4.78
C VAL A 101 14.95 -21.68 4.77
N LYS A 102 15.76 -20.82 5.40
CA LYS A 102 17.18 -21.06 5.55
C LYS A 102 17.39 -21.96 6.74
N GLY A 103 17.82 -23.19 6.46
CA GLY A 103 18.06 -24.20 7.49
C GLY A 103 19.39 -24.09 8.19
#